data_409a227fc2bf9aeda36ac2cc35dbb8cd
#
_entry.id   409a227fc2bf9aeda36ac2cc35dbb8cd
#
_cell.length_a   1.000
_cell.length_b   1.000
_cell.length_c   1.000
_cell.angle_alpha   90.00
_cell.angle_beta   90.00
_cell.angle_gamma   90.00
#
_symmetry.space_group_name_H-M   'P 1'
#
loop_
_entity.id
_entity.type
_entity.pdbx_description
1 polymer ?
#
loop_
_entity_poly.entity_id
_entity_poly.type
_entity_poly.pdbx_seq_one_letter_code
_entity_poly.pdbx_strand_id
1 'polypeptide(L)'
;QQPLDKIYLAATSAMSLFAAVDALDHIRLTGTRESGWYIDAAVEAMQRGDIEFAGKYSEPDYERLIDEECDLAIESTMIYHTPKVKEMIEDLGIPVLVDRSSYEQHPLGRTEWIKLYAALVGKDAEAAEFFDQQAAIITQLEGFENTGKTVAFFFVNSDGSIVIRKPTDYIPKMIELAGGRYAFENFVTDQTNTS
;
A
#
# COMPACT_ATOMS: atom_id res chain seq x y z
N GLN A 1 -23.24 2.95 0.14
CA GLN A 1 -23.78 1.62 0.41
C GLN A 1 -22.61 0.67 0.59
N GLN A 2 -22.62 -0.19 1.60
CA GLN A 2 -21.59 -1.20 1.84
C GLN A 2 -22.23 -2.59 1.71
N PRO A 3 -21.48 -3.63 1.31
CA PRO A 3 -20.07 -3.61 0.87
C PRO A 3 -19.89 -2.92 -0.48
N LEU A 4 -18.65 -2.45 -0.78
CA LEU A 4 -18.24 -1.99 -2.11
C LEU A 4 -17.73 -3.19 -2.89
N ASP A 5 -18.08 -3.31 -4.17
CA ASP A 5 -17.76 -4.50 -4.98
C ASP A 5 -16.96 -4.19 -6.25
N LYS A 6 -16.83 -2.91 -6.62
CA LYS A 6 -16.24 -2.49 -7.89
C LYS A 6 -15.20 -1.40 -7.68
N ILE A 7 -14.10 -1.79 -7.04
CA ILE A 7 -13.01 -0.86 -6.68
C ILE A 7 -12.02 -0.75 -7.85
N TYR A 8 -11.65 0.49 -8.22
CA TYR A 8 -10.44 0.77 -8.97
C TYR A 8 -9.28 0.98 -8.00
N LEU A 9 -8.29 0.09 -8.04
CA LEU A 9 -7.13 0.11 -7.15
C LEU A 9 -5.86 0.55 -7.90
N ALA A 10 -5.46 1.82 -7.72
CA ALA A 10 -4.20 2.37 -8.20
C ALA A 10 -3.09 2.35 -7.13
N ALA A 11 -3.46 2.30 -5.85
CA ALA A 11 -2.53 2.20 -4.72
C ALA A 11 -2.00 0.77 -4.57
N THR A 12 -0.81 0.49 -5.09
CA THR A 12 -0.21 -0.86 -5.05
C THR A 12 0.01 -1.41 -3.65
N SER A 13 0.22 -0.53 -2.65
CA SER A 13 0.37 -0.90 -1.23
C SER A 13 -0.86 -1.58 -0.65
N ALA A 14 -2.06 -1.28 -1.13
CA ALA A 14 -3.29 -1.81 -0.60
C ALA A 14 -3.61 -3.25 -1.10
N MET A 15 -3.10 -3.65 -2.27
CA MET A 15 -3.42 -4.96 -2.86
C MET A 15 -3.13 -6.13 -1.92
N SER A 16 -2.01 -6.11 -1.21
CA SER A 16 -1.65 -7.16 -0.26
C SER A 16 -2.59 -7.23 0.94
N LEU A 17 -3.17 -6.09 1.33
CA LEU A 17 -4.11 -6.02 2.46
C LEU A 17 -5.49 -6.56 2.07
N PHE A 18 -5.95 -6.30 0.84
CA PHE A 18 -7.14 -6.95 0.29
C PHE A 18 -6.94 -8.46 0.16
N ALA A 19 -5.79 -8.89 -0.37
CA ALA A 19 -5.47 -10.32 -0.47
C ALA A 19 -5.43 -11.03 0.89
N ALA A 20 -4.92 -10.36 1.93
CA ALA A 20 -4.80 -10.92 3.27
C ALA A 20 -6.13 -11.21 3.97
N VAL A 21 -7.22 -10.56 3.55
CA VAL A 21 -8.58 -10.79 4.06
C VAL A 21 -9.50 -11.48 3.05
N ASP A 22 -8.92 -12.06 2.00
CA ASP A 22 -9.65 -12.74 0.93
C ASP A 22 -10.75 -11.85 0.33
N ALA A 23 -10.35 -10.64 -0.11
CA ALA A 23 -11.24 -9.60 -0.62
C ALA A 23 -10.81 -9.06 -1.99
N LEU A 24 -10.05 -9.84 -2.77
CA LEU A 24 -9.64 -9.44 -4.12
C LEU A 24 -10.81 -9.38 -5.10
N ASP A 25 -11.89 -10.11 -4.83
CA ASP A 25 -13.13 -10.11 -5.61
C ASP A 25 -13.88 -8.76 -5.58
N HIS A 26 -13.57 -7.90 -4.62
CA HIS A 26 -14.07 -6.51 -4.56
C HIS A 26 -13.27 -5.53 -5.42
N ILE A 27 -12.12 -5.96 -5.97
CA ILE A 27 -11.30 -5.15 -6.88
C ILE A 27 -11.64 -5.53 -8.30
N ARG A 28 -12.27 -4.64 -9.05
CA ARG A 28 -12.60 -4.88 -10.46
C ARG A 28 -11.53 -4.35 -11.41
N LEU A 29 -10.95 -3.21 -11.09
CA LEU A 29 -9.95 -2.54 -11.91
C LEU A 29 -8.69 -2.22 -11.14
N THR A 30 -7.54 -2.18 -11.81
CA THR A 30 -6.27 -1.80 -11.20
C THR A 30 -5.45 -0.86 -12.07
N GLY A 31 -4.66 -0.01 -11.41
CA GLY A 31 -3.71 0.92 -12.04
C GLY A 31 -2.37 0.28 -12.43
N THR A 32 -2.18 -1.02 -12.16
CA THR A 32 -0.92 -1.73 -12.40
C THR A 32 -1.15 -2.91 -13.33
N ARG A 33 -0.29 -3.05 -14.34
CA ARG A 33 -0.34 -4.18 -15.29
C ARG A 33 0.01 -5.48 -14.56
N GLU A 34 -0.46 -6.63 -15.10
CA GLU A 34 -0.15 -7.97 -14.57
C GLU A 34 1.34 -8.16 -14.29
N SER A 35 2.21 -7.79 -15.25
CA SER A 35 3.67 -7.91 -15.10
C SER A 35 4.29 -7.05 -13.99
N GLY A 36 3.55 -6.15 -13.39
CA GLY A 36 3.98 -5.30 -12.28
C GLY A 36 3.57 -5.83 -10.90
N TRP A 37 2.83 -6.95 -10.86
CA TRP A 37 2.41 -7.57 -9.60
C TRP A 37 3.33 -8.73 -9.21
N TYR A 38 3.61 -8.83 -7.91
CA TYR A 38 4.37 -9.91 -7.25
C TYR A 38 3.52 -10.63 -6.19
N ILE A 39 2.20 -10.41 -6.21
CA ILE A 39 1.20 -11.06 -5.36
C ILE A 39 0.50 -12.09 -6.25
N ASP A 40 0.80 -13.37 -6.04
CA ASP A 40 0.32 -14.46 -6.92
C ASP A 40 -1.20 -14.42 -7.09
N ALA A 41 -1.96 -14.24 -6.01
CA ALA A 41 -3.41 -14.17 -6.06
C ALA A 41 -3.93 -13.00 -6.94
N ALA A 42 -3.25 -11.85 -6.95
CA ALA A 42 -3.61 -10.74 -7.82
C ALA A 42 -3.28 -11.04 -9.29
N VAL A 43 -2.12 -11.66 -9.56
CA VAL A 43 -1.74 -12.12 -10.91
C VAL A 43 -2.76 -13.13 -11.44
N GLU A 44 -3.11 -14.12 -10.65
CA GLU A 44 -4.12 -15.14 -11.02
C GLU A 44 -5.49 -14.51 -11.27
N ALA A 45 -5.93 -13.55 -10.45
CA ALA A 45 -7.19 -12.83 -10.67
C ALA A 45 -7.17 -12.03 -11.98
N MET A 46 -6.04 -11.40 -12.31
CA MET A 46 -5.90 -10.72 -13.60
C MET A 46 -5.90 -11.69 -14.79
N GLN A 47 -5.25 -12.85 -14.65
CA GLN A 47 -5.23 -13.88 -15.72
C GLN A 47 -6.62 -14.48 -15.98
N ARG A 48 -7.47 -14.55 -14.96
CA ARG A 48 -8.87 -14.97 -15.12
C ARG A 48 -9.78 -13.85 -15.65
N GLY A 49 -9.31 -12.59 -15.65
CA GLY A 49 -10.13 -11.43 -16.02
C GLY A 49 -11.05 -10.93 -14.90
N ASP A 50 -10.85 -11.40 -13.67
CA ASP A 50 -11.58 -10.91 -12.49
C ASP A 50 -11.14 -9.48 -12.16
N ILE A 51 -9.84 -9.19 -12.28
CA ILE A 51 -9.24 -7.86 -12.16
C ILE A 51 -8.64 -7.45 -13.49
N GLU A 52 -8.94 -6.24 -13.95
CA GLU A 52 -8.45 -5.75 -15.23
C GLU A 52 -7.64 -4.46 -15.09
N PHE A 53 -6.64 -4.29 -15.95
CA PHE A 53 -5.87 -3.05 -16.00
C PHE A 53 -6.67 -1.93 -16.66
N ALA A 54 -6.86 -0.81 -15.95
CA ALA A 54 -7.61 0.36 -16.42
C ALA A 54 -6.78 1.65 -16.37
N GLY A 55 -5.54 1.58 -16.86
CA GLY A 55 -4.65 2.73 -16.87
C GLY A 55 -3.98 2.98 -15.52
N LYS A 56 -2.87 3.72 -15.53
CA LYS A 56 -2.12 4.07 -14.31
C LYS A 56 -2.74 5.27 -13.59
N TYR A 57 -2.37 5.50 -12.34
CA TYR A 57 -2.84 6.62 -11.50
C TYR A 57 -2.85 7.99 -12.18
N SER A 58 -1.90 8.26 -13.09
CA SER A 58 -1.78 9.55 -13.80
C SER A 58 -2.55 9.60 -15.13
N GLU A 59 -3.10 8.48 -15.58
CA GLU A 59 -3.77 8.33 -16.87
C GLU A 59 -4.71 7.13 -16.83
N PRO A 60 -5.76 7.18 -15.96
CA PRO A 60 -6.75 6.11 -15.89
C PRO A 60 -7.64 6.11 -17.14
N ASP A 61 -8.18 4.95 -17.45
CA ASP A 61 -9.18 4.76 -18.49
C ASP A 61 -10.56 5.11 -17.90
N TYR A 62 -10.96 6.37 -18.07
CA TYR A 62 -12.22 6.89 -17.52
C TYR A 62 -13.46 6.18 -18.08
N GLU A 63 -13.41 5.75 -19.37
CA GLU A 63 -14.52 5.02 -19.99
C GLU A 63 -14.72 3.69 -19.27
N ARG A 64 -13.64 2.96 -19.00
CA ARG A 64 -13.72 1.71 -18.24
C ARG A 64 -14.19 1.91 -16.80
N LEU A 65 -13.76 2.98 -16.12
CA LEU A 65 -14.24 3.30 -14.77
C LEU A 65 -15.76 3.48 -14.74
N ILE A 66 -16.34 4.10 -15.78
CA ILE A 66 -17.78 4.30 -15.92
C ILE A 66 -18.47 2.99 -16.29
N ASP A 67 -17.97 2.28 -17.30
CA ASP A 67 -18.59 1.06 -17.85
C ASP A 67 -18.67 -0.06 -16.80
N GLU A 68 -17.65 -0.15 -15.96
CA GLU A 68 -17.63 -1.09 -14.82
C GLU A 68 -18.41 -0.58 -13.60
N GLU A 69 -18.93 0.67 -13.64
CA GLU A 69 -19.68 1.29 -12.56
C GLU A 69 -18.86 1.30 -11.24
N CYS A 70 -17.62 1.79 -11.27
CA CYS A 70 -16.76 1.77 -10.09
C CYS A 70 -17.36 2.52 -8.91
N ASP A 71 -17.36 1.87 -7.74
CA ASP A 71 -17.89 2.41 -6.47
C ASP A 71 -16.89 3.33 -5.76
N LEU A 72 -15.59 3.09 -5.96
CA LEU A 72 -14.49 3.78 -5.27
C LEU A 72 -13.21 3.69 -6.08
N ALA A 73 -12.45 4.77 -6.13
CA ALA A 73 -11.05 4.75 -6.56
C ALA A 73 -10.13 4.84 -5.33
N ILE A 74 -9.20 3.90 -5.18
CA ILE A 74 -8.16 3.94 -4.15
C ILE A 74 -6.85 4.32 -4.81
N GLU A 75 -6.43 5.56 -4.59
CA GLU A 75 -5.26 6.17 -5.17
C GLU A 75 -4.10 6.23 -4.17
N SER A 76 -2.86 6.21 -4.66
CA SER A 76 -1.71 6.52 -3.83
C SER A 76 -1.48 8.04 -3.75
N THR A 77 -0.59 8.48 -2.85
CA THR A 77 -0.22 9.91 -2.76
C THR A 77 0.43 10.46 -4.02
N MET A 78 0.82 9.61 -4.97
CA MET A 78 1.29 10.03 -6.29
C MET A 78 0.23 10.82 -7.05
N ILE A 79 -1.07 10.63 -6.75
CA ILE A 79 -2.17 11.39 -7.35
C ILE A 79 -2.05 12.91 -7.11
N TYR A 80 -1.36 13.33 -6.04
CA TYR A 80 -1.12 14.75 -5.77
C TYR A 80 -0.22 15.43 -6.79
N HIS A 81 0.54 14.68 -7.59
CA HIS A 81 1.30 15.20 -8.73
C HIS A 81 0.43 15.43 -9.98
N THR A 82 -0.78 14.85 -9.99
CA THR A 82 -1.76 14.96 -11.07
C THR A 82 -3.16 15.27 -10.52
N PRO A 83 -3.35 16.40 -9.82
CA PRO A 83 -4.61 16.71 -9.11
C PRO A 83 -5.83 16.72 -10.02
N LYS A 84 -5.66 17.10 -11.30
CA LYS A 84 -6.74 17.06 -12.29
C LYS A 84 -7.30 15.65 -12.53
N VAL A 85 -6.48 14.62 -12.40
CA VAL A 85 -6.94 13.22 -12.54
C VAL A 85 -7.90 12.88 -11.41
N LYS A 86 -7.55 13.26 -10.18
CA LYS A 86 -8.43 13.08 -9.03
C LYS A 86 -9.77 13.81 -9.23
N GLU A 87 -9.71 15.09 -9.62
CA GLU A 87 -10.90 15.90 -9.90
C GLU A 87 -11.79 15.24 -10.98
N MET A 88 -11.19 14.74 -12.07
CA MET A 88 -11.92 14.08 -13.14
C MET A 88 -12.61 12.79 -12.66
N ILE A 89 -11.96 11.98 -11.83
CA ILE A 89 -12.59 10.77 -11.25
C ILE A 89 -13.77 11.16 -10.37
N GLU A 90 -13.60 12.19 -9.53
CA GLU A 90 -14.68 12.69 -8.65
C GLU A 90 -15.84 13.31 -9.43
N ASP A 91 -15.56 14.01 -10.55
CA ASP A 91 -16.59 14.57 -11.46
C ASP A 91 -17.45 13.47 -12.13
N LEU A 92 -16.91 12.25 -12.28
CA LEU A 92 -17.66 11.07 -12.73
C LEU A 92 -18.58 10.49 -11.63
N GLY A 93 -18.54 11.07 -10.42
CA GLY A 93 -19.32 10.58 -9.27
C GLY A 93 -18.63 9.42 -8.53
N ILE A 94 -17.39 9.10 -8.85
CA ILE A 94 -16.60 8.06 -8.20
C ILE A 94 -15.79 8.71 -7.07
N PRO A 95 -16.06 8.39 -5.79
CA PRO A 95 -15.27 8.92 -4.67
C PRO A 95 -13.81 8.44 -4.74
N VAL A 96 -12.88 9.30 -4.29
CA VAL A 96 -11.45 8.98 -4.29
C VAL A 96 -10.91 8.92 -2.87
N LEU A 97 -10.47 7.73 -2.46
CA LEU A 97 -9.70 7.52 -1.23
C LEU A 97 -8.21 7.57 -1.55
N VAL A 98 -7.46 8.42 -0.87
CA VAL A 98 -6.00 8.45 -1.03
C VAL A 98 -5.34 7.62 0.08
N ASP A 99 -4.72 6.51 -0.32
CA ASP A 99 -3.91 5.66 0.56
C ASP A 99 -2.68 6.42 1.06
N ARG A 100 -2.52 6.49 2.37
CA ARG A 100 -1.37 7.08 3.04
C ARG A 100 -0.60 6.09 3.90
N SER A 101 -0.85 4.80 3.74
CA SER A 101 -0.19 3.73 4.50
C SER A 101 1.34 3.81 4.43
N SER A 102 1.87 4.33 3.32
CA SER A 102 3.32 4.52 3.13
C SER A 102 3.94 5.59 4.05
N TYR A 103 3.13 6.43 4.69
CA TYR A 103 3.60 7.45 5.66
C TYR A 103 3.62 6.96 7.11
N GLU A 104 3.11 5.75 7.36
CA GLU A 104 3.17 5.16 8.68
C GLU A 104 4.63 4.86 9.08
N GLN A 105 4.99 5.29 10.28
CA GLN A 105 6.36 5.16 10.80
C GLN A 105 6.60 3.81 11.50
N HIS A 106 5.53 3.10 11.81
CA HIS A 106 5.57 1.80 12.46
C HIS A 106 5.03 0.71 11.52
N PRO A 107 5.64 -0.48 11.43
CA PRO A 107 5.16 -1.55 10.57
C PRO A 107 3.71 -1.96 10.86
N LEU A 108 3.30 -2.00 12.13
CA LEU A 108 1.89 -2.25 12.49
C LEU A 108 0.95 -1.14 12.03
N GLY A 109 1.38 0.12 12.03
CA GLY A 109 0.56 1.21 11.50
C GLY A 109 0.23 0.98 10.02
N ARG A 110 1.22 0.54 9.23
CA ARG A 110 0.98 0.15 7.82
C ARG A 110 0.01 -1.01 7.69
N THR A 111 0.14 -2.02 8.53
CA THR A 111 -0.74 -3.18 8.55
C THR A 111 -2.15 -2.81 9.01
N GLU A 112 -2.29 -1.84 9.91
CA GLU A 112 -3.59 -1.43 10.46
C GLU A 112 -4.55 -0.84 9.41
N TRP A 113 -4.04 -0.35 8.29
CA TRP A 113 -4.86 0.07 7.15
C TRP A 113 -5.76 -1.05 6.62
N ILE A 114 -5.45 -2.32 6.91
CA ILE A 114 -6.30 -3.46 6.59
C ILE A 114 -7.72 -3.30 7.16
N LYS A 115 -7.84 -2.71 8.37
CA LYS A 115 -9.13 -2.48 9.02
C LYS A 115 -10.00 -1.48 8.24
N LEU A 116 -9.37 -0.43 7.67
CA LEU A 116 -10.08 0.53 6.83
C LEU A 116 -10.58 -0.15 5.55
N TYR A 117 -9.72 -0.90 4.86
CA TYR A 117 -10.11 -1.57 3.62
C TYR A 117 -11.17 -2.65 3.86
N ALA A 118 -10.99 -3.43 4.91
CA ALA A 118 -11.97 -4.45 5.30
C ALA A 118 -13.35 -3.86 5.63
N ALA A 119 -13.40 -2.72 6.33
CA ALA A 119 -14.65 -2.03 6.62
C ALA A 119 -15.39 -1.58 5.35
N LEU A 120 -14.68 -1.28 4.26
CA LEU A 120 -15.30 -0.92 2.98
C LEU A 120 -15.99 -2.12 2.31
N VAL A 121 -15.48 -3.34 2.54
CA VAL A 121 -15.93 -4.57 1.86
C VAL A 121 -16.56 -5.60 2.80
N GLY A 122 -16.83 -5.21 4.05
CA GLY A 122 -17.53 -6.07 5.03
C GLY A 122 -16.71 -7.23 5.59
N LYS A 123 -15.37 -7.07 5.67
CA LYS A 123 -14.41 -8.07 6.16
C LYS A 123 -13.78 -7.68 7.50
N ASP A 124 -14.54 -7.00 8.36
CA ASP A 124 -14.02 -6.45 9.64
C ASP A 124 -13.46 -7.53 10.57
N ALA A 125 -14.09 -8.70 10.63
CA ALA A 125 -13.69 -9.79 11.51
C ALA A 125 -12.34 -10.39 11.07
N GLU A 126 -12.20 -10.64 9.77
CA GLU A 126 -10.97 -11.18 9.16
C GLU A 126 -9.80 -10.19 9.33
N ALA A 127 -10.05 -8.89 9.18
CA ALA A 127 -9.04 -7.86 9.39
C ALA A 127 -8.62 -7.74 10.85
N ALA A 128 -9.56 -7.84 11.80
CA ALA A 128 -9.25 -7.84 13.22
C ALA A 128 -8.37 -9.03 13.60
N GLU A 129 -8.73 -10.24 13.17
CA GLU A 129 -7.95 -11.46 13.41
C GLU A 129 -6.54 -11.35 12.81
N PHE A 130 -6.45 -10.93 11.53
CA PHE A 130 -5.16 -10.76 10.87
C PHE A 130 -4.27 -9.75 11.60
N PHE A 131 -4.83 -8.59 11.94
CA PHE A 131 -4.08 -7.55 12.64
C PHE A 131 -3.60 -8.00 14.01
N ASP A 132 -4.44 -8.68 14.78
CA ASP A 132 -4.09 -9.19 16.12
C ASP A 132 -2.97 -10.23 16.05
N GLN A 133 -2.96 -11.09 15.02
CA GLN A 133 -1.86 -12.02 14.75
C GLN A 133 -0.54 -11.27 14.47
N GLN A 134 -0.56 -10.21 13.64
CA GLN A 134 0.62 -9.41 13.36
C GLN A 134 1.10 -8.64 14.62
N ALA A 135 0.18 -8.09 15.41
CA ALA A 135 0.49 -7.40 16.65
C ALA A 135 1.15 -8.36 17.68
N ALA A 136 0.66 -9.59 17.77
CA ALA A 136 1.24 -10.61 18.64
C ALA A 136 2.69 -10.95 18.26
N ILE A 137 3.03 -10.97 16.95
CA ILE A 137 4.41 -11.17 16.49
C ILE A 137 5.30 -10.02 16.96
N ILE A 138 4.85 -8.78 16.81
CA ILE A 138 5.61 -7.60 17.26
C ILE A 138 5.83 -7.65 18.78
N THR A 139 4.82 -8.01 19.55
CA THR A 139 4.94 -8.15 21.02
C THR A 139 5.99 -9.20 21.41
N GLN A 140 6.12 -10.30 20.64
CA GLN A 140 7.17 -11.30 20.87
C GLN A 140 8.59 -10.76 20.59
N LEU A 141 8.71 -9.76 19.72
CA LEU A 141 9.97 -9.11 19.40
C LEU A 141 10.33 -7.97 20.38
N GLU A 142 9.37 -7.49 21.16
CA GLU A 142 9.62 -6.49 22.19
C GLU A 142 10.55 -7.05 23.26
N GLY A 143 11.67 -6.37 23.49
CA GLY A 143 12.69 -6.83 24.43
C GLY A 143 13.74 -7.77 23.83
N PHE A 144 13.72 -7.98 22.53
CA PHE A 144 14.81 -8.70 21.85
C PHE A 144 16.13 -7.96 22.08
N GLU A 145 17.15 -8.66 22.60
CA GLU A 145 18.45 -8.04 22.82
C GLU A 145 19.08 -7.57 21.51
N ASN A 146 19.66 -6.38 21.54
CA ASN A 146 20.38 -5.85 20.38
C ASN A 146 21.54 -6.79 20.03
N THR A 147 21.53 -7.28 18.80
CA THR A 147 22.53 -8.25 18.29
C THR A 147 23.91 -7.60 18.03
N GLY A 148 24.04 -6.28 18.16
CA GLY A 148 25.22 -5.51 17.80
C GLY A 148 25.43 -5.37 16.27
N LYS A 149 24.53 -5.94 15.46
CA LYS A 149 24.62 -5.87 13.99
C LYS A 149 24.13 -4.52 13.49
N THR A 150 24.91 -3.92 12.60
CA THR A 150 24.51 -2.71 11.87
C THR A 150 23.98 -3.11 10.50
N VAL A 151 22.77 -2.62 10.17
CA VAL A 151 22.08 -2.93 8.91
C VAL A 151 21.99 -1.66 8.07
N ALA A 152 22.52 -1.70 6.85
CA ALA A 152 22.33 -0.67 5.85
C ALA A 152 21.22 -1.10 4.89
N PHE A 153 20.17 -0.28 4.76
CA PHE A 153 19.10 -0.46 3.77
C PHE A 153 19.14 0.73 2.80
N PHE A 154 19.41 0.45 1.54
CA PHE A 154 19.53 1.47 0.50
C PHE A 154 19.31 0.86 -0.89
N PHE A 155 19.06 1.70 -1.87
CA PHE A 155 19.15 1.33 -3.28
C PHE A 155 19.96 2.37 -4.05
N VAL A 156 20.47 1.98 -5.22
CA VAL A 156 21.26 2.85 -6.09
C VAL A 156 20.43 3.17 -7.34
N ASN A 157 20.23 4.46 -7.60
CA ASN A 157 19.56 4.94 -8.79
C ASN A 157 20.43 4.76 -10.05
N SER A 158 19.81 4.91 -11.22
CA SER A 158 20.50 4.82 -12.52
C SER A 158 21.58 5.90 -12.73
N ASP A 159 21.50 7.01 -12.02
CA ASP A 159 22.49 8.11 -12.01
C ASP A 159 23.64 7.87 -11.01
N GLY A 160 23.62 6.75 -10.28
CA GLY A 160 24.61 6.40 -9.26
C GLY A 160 24.34 7.01 -7.88
N SER A 161 23.29 7.80 -7.71
CA SER A 161 22.90 8.32 -6.38
C SER A 161 22.39 7.19 -5.48
N ILE A 162 22.66 7.31 -4.17
CA ILE A 162 22.20 6.36 -3.16
C ILE A 162 20.99 6.93 -2.46
N VAL A 163 19.90 6.15 -2.45
CA VAL A 163 18.67 6.47 -1.70
C VAL A 163 18.63 5.63 -0.44
N ILE A 164 18.48 6.30 0.70
CA ILE A 164 18.35 5.70 2.03
C ILE A 164 16.98 6.05 2.64
N ARG A 165 16.56 5.30 3.63
CA ARG A 165 15.37 5.62 4.41
C ARG A 165 15.68 6.60 5.52
N LYS A 166 14.74 7.52 5.78
CA LYS A 166 14.85 8.42 6.95
C LYS A 166 14.86 7.59 8.24
N PRO A 167 15.54 8.06 9.29
CA PRO A 167 15.52 7.37 10.59
C PRO A 167 14.10 7.15 11.16
N THR A 168 13.15 7.99 10.79
CA THR A 168 11.74 7.91 11.21
C THR A 168 10.87 7.02 10.33
N ASP A 169 11.41 6.41 9.28
CA ASP A 169 10.69 5.49 8.39
C ASP A 169 10.46 4.14 9.10
N TYR A 170 9.46 3.38 8.64
CA TYR A 170 9.13 2.07 9.21
C TYR A 170 10.25 1.03 9.03
N ILE A 171 11.11 1.14 8.01
CA ILE A 171 12.23 0.21 7.79
C ILE A 171 13.26 0.27 8.91
N PRO A 172 13.78 1.44 9.34
CA PRO A 172 14.59 1.53 10.56
C PRO A 172 13.90 0.93 11.78
N LYS A 173 12.60 1.14 11.94
CA LYS A 173 11.84 0.53 13.04
C LYS A 173 11.79 -1.00 12.96
N MET A 174 11.64 -1.58 11.78
CA MET A 174 11.72 -3.04 11.58
C MET A 174 13.11 -3.57 11.93
N ILE A 175 14.18 -2.86 11.55
CA ILE A 175 15.57 -3.23 11.89
C ILE A 175 15.77 -3.23 13.40
N GLU A 176 15.25 -2.20 14.10
CA GLU A 176 15.29 -2.11 15.55
C GLU A 176 14.55 -3.27 16.24
N LEU A 177 13.31 -3.55 15.81
CA LEU A 177 12.51 -4.67 16.32
C LEU A 177 13.18 -6.02 16.13
N ALA A 178 13.96 -6.18 15.05
CA ALA A 178 14.76 -7.38 14.79
C ALA A 178 16.10 -7.40 15.58
N GLY A 179 16.31 -6.47 16.52
CA GLY A 179 17.53 -6.37 17.32
C GLY A 179 18.75 -5.85 16.57
N GLY A 180 18.55 -5.21 15.41
CA GLY A 180 19.60 -4.55 14.66
C GLY A 180 19.69 -3.05 14.95
N ARG A 181 20.76 -2.42 14.41
CA ARG A 181 20.92 -0.96 14.43
C ARG A 181 20.94 -0.46 12.98
N TYR A 182 20.15 0.57 12.68
CA TYR A 182 20.16 1.17 11.36
C TYR A 182 21.43 1.98 11.10
N ALA A 183 22.12 1.72 9.98
CA ALA A 183 23.41 2.33 9.67
C ALA A 183 23.34 3.87 9.53
N PHE A 184 22.18 4.39 9.13
CA PHE A 184 21.98 5.81 8.87
C PHE A 184 21.06 6.47 9.93
N GLU A 185 20.99 5.94 11.14
CA GLU A 185 20.13 6.44 12.24
C GLU A 185 20.38 7.92 12.60
N ASN A 186 21.61 8.39 12.45
CA ASN A 186 22.02 9.77 12.74
C ASN A 186 22.09 10.66 11.48
N PHE A 187 21.62 10.15 10.35
CA PHE A 187 21.64 10.93 9.11
C PHE A 187 20.52 11.97 9.12
N VAL A 188 20.93 13.24 9.13
CA VAL A 188 20.02 14.39 9.08
C VAL A 188 19.98 14.93 7.66
N THR A 189 18.79 15.04 7.08
CA THR A 189 18.59 15.65 5.78
C THR A 189 17.37 16.58 5.82
N ASP A 190 17.51 17.75 5.19
CA ASP A 190 16.40 18.68 5.00
C ASP A 190 15.51 18.29 3.79
N GLN A 191 15.88 17.25 3.03
CA GLN A 191 15.09 16.77 1.91
C GLN A 191 13.81 16.09 2.42
N THR A 192 12.68 16.59 1.97
CA THR A 192 11.35 16.09 2.35
C THR A 192 11.00 14.76 1.67
N ASN A 193 11.72 14.38 0.62
CA ASN A 193 11.48 13.18 -0.16
C ASN A 193 12.61 12.18 -0.01
N THR A 194 12.33 11.16 0.75
CA THR A 194 13.05 9.90 0.73
C THR A 194 12.01 8.80 0.80
N SER A 195 11.18 8.70 -0.20
CA SER A 195 10.46 7.46 -0.50
C SER A 195 11.31 6.65 -1.39
#